data_04e99404b8ce440bc62c41a51de54657
#
_entry.id   04e99404b8ce440bc62c41a51de54657
#
_cell.length_a   1.000
_cell.length_b   1.000
_cell.length_c   1.000
_cell.angle_alpha   90.00
_cell.angle_beta   90.00
_cell.angle_gamma   90.00
#
_symmetry.space_group_name_H-M   'P 1'
#
loop_
_entity.id
_entity.type
_entity.pdbx_description
1 polymer ?
#
loop_
_entity_poly.entity_id
_entity_poly.type
_entity_poly.pdbx_seq_one_letter_code
_entity_poly.pdbx_strand_id
1 'polypeptide(L)'
;MNTDQQLTRTERLDRLPVTPKHKRLLVGSGIGWALDAMDIGLVSFIIAALAVHWDLDKTTTSWIASVGFIGMAIGASLGGLLADKIGRRQVFAATLLLYGLATGASALAWSVASLIVFRFLVGLGLGAELPVASTLVSEFSPRKVRGRMVVLLEAFWAVGWILAAVIGTFVVANGETGWRWGFAIGALPALYA
;
A
#
# COMPACT_ATOMS: atom_id res chain seq x y z
N MET A 1 23.01 42.79 1.83
CA MET A 1 21.99 42.20 0.95
C MET A 1 21.77 40.79 1.40
N ASN A 2 20.58 40.48 1.95
CA ASN A 2 20.28 39.17 2.55
C ASN A 2 20.10 38.10 1.45
N THR A 3 21.10 37.28 1.26
CA THR A 3 21.14 36.18 0.25
C THR A 3 20.00 35.15 0.44
N ASP A 4 19.33 35.14 1.60
CA ASP A 4 18.24 34.21 1.93
C ASP A 4 16.88 34.57 1.31
N GLN A 5 16.71 35.80 0.82
CA GLN A 5 15.44 36.25 0.20
C GLN A 5 15.27 35.81 -1.26
N GLN A 6 16.30 35.28 -1.90
CA GLN A 6 16.25 34.83 -3.31
C GLN A 6 16.20 33.32 -3.49
N LEU A 7 16.27 32.53 -2.39
CA LEU A 7 16.25 31.06 -2.48
C LEU A 7 14.84 30.52 -2.76
N THR A 8 14.72 29.64 -3.72
CA THR A 8 13.50 28.88 -3.97
C THR A 8 13.17 27.96 -2.77
N ARG A 9 11.93 27.50 -2.67
CA ARG A 9 11.51 26.58 -1.59
C ARG A 9 12.37 25.30 -1.58
N THR A 10 12.73 24.79 -2.74
CA THR A 10 13.59 23.61 -2.91
C THR A 10 15.00 23.84 -2.40
N GLU A 11 15.61 24.99 -2.72
CA GLU A 11 16.95 25.33 -2.24
C GLU A 11 17.00 25.55 -0.71
N ARG A 12 15.92 26.04 -0.12
CA ARG A 12 15.80 26.13 1.35
C ARG A 12 15.72 24.75 1.98
N LEU A 13 14.93 23.81 1.41
CA LEU A 13 14.85 22.42 1.87
C LEU A 13 16.20 21.71 1.76
N ASP A 14 16.94 21.94 0.67
CA ASP A 14 18.25 21.29 0.44
C ASP A 14 19.33 21.73 1.44
N ARG A 15 19.18 22.89 2.08
CA ARG A 15 20.08 23.39 3.12
C ARG A 15 19.73 22.90 4.53
N LEU A 16 18.54 22.35 4.74
CA LEU A 16 18.11 21.87 6.04
C LEU A 16 18.87 20.59 6.45
N PRO A 17 19.30 20.50 7.70
CA PRO A 17 19.77 19.24 8.25
C PRO A 17 18.64 18.22 8.36
N VAL A 18 18.97 16.94 8.43
CA VAL A 18 17.99 15.88 8.70
C VAL A 18 17.41 16.11 10.10
N THR A 19 16.12 16.42 10.17
CA THR A 19 15.40 16.72 11.40
C THR A 19 14.55 15.53 11.85
N PRO A 20 14.07 15.49 13.11
CA PRO A 20 13.11 14.48 13.55
C PRO A 20 11.84 14.42 12.70
N LYS A 21 11.45 15.53 12.04
CA LYS A 21 10.30 15.59 11.13
C LYS A 21 10.51 14.68 9.91
N HIS A 22 11.72 14.68 9.33
CA HIS A 22 12.06 13.79 8.22
C HIS A 22 12.01 12.30 8.63
N LYS A 23 12.51 11.98 9.85
CA LYS A 23 12.42 10.62 10.39
C LYS A 23 10.97 10.20 10.62
N ARG A 24 10.13 11.09 11.16
CA ARG A 24 8.70 10.82 11.36
C ARG A 24 7.98 10.61 10.03
N LEU A 25 8.29 11.41 9.01
CA LEU A 25 7.74 11.23 7.66
C LEU A 25 8.15 9.87 7.09
N LEU A 26 9.45 9.51 7.17
CA LEU A 26 9.95 8.23 6.68
C LEU A 26 9.28 7.05 7.38
N VAL A 27 9.18 7.07 8.71
CA VAL A 27 8.56 5.99 9.48
C VAL A 27 7.06 5.92 9.19
N GLY A 28 6.38 7.07 9.13
CA GLY A 28 4.96 7.12 8.79
C GLY A 28 4.68 6.55 7.40
N SER A 29 5.37 7.06 6.37
CA SER A 29 5.22 6.52 5.01
C SER A 29 5.69 5.05 4.91
N GLY A 30 6.73 4.67 5.67
CA GLY A 30 7.26 3.31 5.72
C GLY A 30 6.28 2.31 6.32
N ILE A 31 5.51 2.69 7.34
CA ILE A 31 4.45 1.84 7.89
C ILE A 31 3.39 1.58 6.82
N GLY A 32 2.90 2.62 6.12
CA GLY A 32 1.99 2.45 4.99
C GLY A 32 2.58 1.49 3.95
N TRP A 33 3.83 1.72 3.54
CA TRP A 33 4.54 0.87 2.57
C TRP A 33 4.66 -0.59 3.00
N ALA A 34 4.89 -0.85 4.30
CA ALA A 34 4.90 -2.19 4.86
C ALA A 34 3.51 -2.84 4.86
N LEU A 35 2.47 -2.06 5.14
CA LEU A 35 1.08 -2.55 5.10
C LEU A 35 0.65 -2.91 3.69
N ASP A 36 1.06 -2.13 2.67
CA ASP A 36 0.84 -2.44 1.25
C ASP A 36 1.50 -3.75 0.84
N ALA A 37 2.78 -3.90 1.18
CA ALA A 37 3.54 -5.12 0.90
C ALA A 37 2.93 -6.34 1.62
N MET A 38 2.45 -6.15 2.84
CA MET A 38 1.75 -7.17 3.61
C MET A 38 0.45 -7.59 2.91
N ASP A 39 -0.38 -6.65 2.46
CA ASP A 39 -1.64 -6.98 1.77
C ASP A 39 -1.36 -7.74 0.47
N ILE A 40 -0.43 -7.27 -0.36
CA ILE A 40 -0.03 -7.95 -1.59
C ILE A 40 0.48 -9.38 -1.30
N GLY A 41 1.31 -9.54 -0.28
CA GLY A 41 1.84 -10.84 0.11
C GLY A 41 0.76 -11.79 0.64
N LEU A 42 -0.17 -11.28 1.48
CA LEU A 42 -1.27 -12.05 2.04
C LEU A 42 -2.19 -12.64 0.97
N VAL A 43 -2.40 -11.92 -0.14
CA VAL A 43 -3.24 -12.38 -1.24
C VAL A 43 -2.85 -13.77 -1.72
N SER A 44 -1.54 -14.05 -1.84
CA SER A 44 -1.06 -15.36 -2.30
C SER A 44 -1.47 -16.50 -1.37
N PHE A 45 -1.36 -16.29 -0.05
CA PHE A 45 -1.78 -17.27 0.97
C PHE A 45 -3.29 -17.42 0.99
N ILE A 46 -4.03 -16.31 0.89
CA ILE A 46 -5.50 -16.31 0.91
C ILE A 46 -6.06 -16.99 -0.32
N ILE A 47 -5.52 -16.73 -1.52
CA ILE A 47 -5.97 -17.37 -2.75
C ILE A 47 -5.71 -18.88 -2.68
N ALA A 48 -4.56 -19.31 -2.13
CA ALA A 48 -4.26 -20.73 -1.95
C ALA A 48 -5.28 -21.41 -1.01
N ALA A 49 -5.64 -20.77 0.10
CA ALA A 49 -6.65 -21.26 1.02
C ALA A 49 -8.06 -21.29 0.39
N LEU A 50 -8.44 -20.25 -0.35
CA LEU A 50 -9.72 -20.17 -1.05
C LEU A 50 -9.85 -21.19 -2.19
N ALA A 51 -8.76 -21.46 -2.90
CA ALA A 51 -8.75 -22.48 -3.97
C ALA A 51 -9.16 -23.86 -3.44
N VAL A 52 -8.73 -24.18 -2.20
CA VAL A 52 -9.13 -25.43 -1.52
C VAL A 52 -10.55 -25.32 -0.95
N HIS A 53 -10.88 -24.21 -0.30
CA HIS A 53 -12.15 -24.08 0.42
C HIS A 53 -13.37 -23.92 -0.50
N TRP A 54 -13.20 -23.27 -1.66
CA TRP A 54 -14.26 -23.05 -2.65
C TRP A 54 -14.12 -23.96 -3.88
N ASP A 55 -13.21 -24.92 -3.86
CA ASP A 55 -12.91 -25.84 -4.97
C ASP A 55 -12.73 -25.09 -6.30
N LEU A 56 -11.87 -24.05 -6.27
CA LEU A 56 -11.68 -23.18 -7.42
C LEU A 56 -10.73 -23.82 -8.44
N ASP A 57 -11.11 -23.71 -9.70
CA ASP A 57 -10.22 -24.07 -10.81
C ASP A 57 -9.08 -23.06 -10.98
N LYS A 58 -8.02 -23.48 -11.67
CA LYS A 58 -6.83 -22.64 -11.89
C LYS A 58 -7.14 -21.34 -12.63
N THR A 59 -8.12 -21.36 -13.52
CA THR A 59 -8.52 -20.17 -14.30
C THR A 59 -9.15 -19.12 -13.39
N THR A 60 -10.10 -19.51 -12.55
CA THR A 60 -10.76 -18.63 -11.58
C THR A 60 -9.76 -18.08 -10.57
N THR A 61 -8.86 -18.92 -10.05
CA THR A 61 -7.79 -18.53 -9.13
C THR A 61 -6.87 -17.48 -9.78
N SER A 62 -6.51 -17.66 -11.05
CA SER A 62 -5.69 -16.71 -11.80
C SER A 62 -6.43 -15.38 -12.03
N TRP A 63 -7.74 -15.40 -12.27
CA TRP A 63 -8.52 -14.16 -12.41
C TRP A 63 -8.58 -13.37 -11.10
N ILE A 64 -8.79 -14.04 -9.96
CA ILE A 64 -8.79 -13.38 -8.64
C ILE A 64 -7.45 -12.68 -8.38
N ALA A 65 -6.33 -13.31 -8.77
CA ALA A 65 -5.01 -12.71 -8.66
C ALA A 65 -4.82 -11.55 -9.63
N SER A 66 -5.16 -11.75 -10.90
CA SER A 66 -4.86 -10.80 -11.99
C SER A 66 -5.68 -9.53 -11.93
N VAL A 67 -6.94 -9.61 -11.49
CA VAL A 67 -7.82 -8.43 -11.42
C VAL A 67 -7.29 -7.35 -10.49
N GLY A 68 -6.59 -7.72 -9.43
CA GLY A 68 -5.91 -6.78 -8.54
C GLY A 68 -4.82 -5.98 -9.28
N PHE A 69 -4.02 -6.64 -10.11
CA PHE A 69 -3.00 -5.95 -10.92
C PHE A 69 -3.60 -5.03 -11.98
N ILE A 70 -4.76 -5.39 -12.56
CA ILE A 70 -5.51 -4.50 -13.47
C ILE A 70 -5.95 -3.25 -12.71
N GLY A 71 -6.50 -3.42 -11.51
CA GLY A 71 -6.85 -2.31 -10.61
C GLY A 71 -5.64 -1.44 -10.29
N MET A 72 -4.48 -2.03 -9.97
CA MET A 72 -3.24 -1.30 -9.69
C MET A 72 -2.76 -0.47 -10.88
N ALA A 73 -2.81 -1.00 -12.10
CA ALA A 73 -2.42 -0.26 -13.30
C ALA A 73 -3.29 0.98 -13.53
N ILE A 74 -4.60 0.84 -13.35
CA ILE A 74 -5.56 1.95 -13.44
C ILE A 74 -5.34 2.94 -12.29
N GLY A 75 -5.20 2.43 -11.07
CA GLY A 75 -4.97 3.22 -9.87
C GLY A 75 -3.70 4.06 -9.94
N ALA A 76 -2.59 3.50 -10.42
CA ALA A 76 -1.33 4.21 -10.59
C ALA A 76 -1.48 5.42 -11.54
N SER A 77 -2.21 5.24 -12.63
CA SER A 77 -2.47 6.32 -13.58
C SER A 77 -3.37 7.41 -13.00
N LEU A 78 -4.46 7.03 -12.32
CA LEU A 78 -5.40 7.97 -11.72
C LEU A 78 -4.84 8.65 -10.47
N GLY A 79 -4.08 7.92 -9.65
CA GLY A 79 -3.52 8.41 -8.41
C GLY A 79 -2.55 9.58 -8.62
N GLY A 80 -1.69 9.49 -9.63
CA GLY A 80 -0.82 10.60 -10.02
C GLY A 80 -1.58 11.86 -10.43
N LEU A 81 -2.57 11.71 -11.31
CA LEU A 81 -3.41 12.82 -11.79
C LEU A 81 -4.22 13.47 -10.64
N LEU A 82 -4.73 12.66 -9.72
CA LEU A 82 -5.46 13.16 -8.54
C LEU A 82 -4.52 13.87 -7.56
N ALA A 83 -3.33 13.31 -7.33
CA ALA A 83 -2.35 13.89 -6.42
C ALA A 83 -1.88 15.27 -6.86
N ASP A 84 -1.78 15.51 -8.16
CA ASP A 84 -1.43 16.82 -8.70
C ASP A 84 -2.56 17.86 -8.55
N LYS A 85 -3.84 17.41 -8.51
CA LYS A 85 -5.01 18.30 -8.39
C LYS A 85 -5.39 18.61 -6.93
N ILE A 86 -5.48 17.60 -6.08
CA ILE A 86 -6.01 17.73 -4.71
C ILE A 86 -4.92 17.62 -3.64
N GLY A 87 -3.70 17.29 -4.03
CA GLY A 87 -2.56 17.19 -3.14
C GLY A 87 -2.23 15.76 -2.71
N ARG A 88 -0.94 15.46 -2.63
CA ARG A 88 -0.39 14.12 -2.39
C ARG A 88 -0.82 13.49 -1.08
N ARG A 89 -0.88 14.29 0.00
CA ARG A 89 -1.28 13.82 1.33
C ARG A 89 -2.74 13.34 1.36
N GLN A 90 -3.63 14.08 0.69
CA GLN A 90 -5.05 13.73 0.67
C GLN A 90 -5.30 12.47 -0.15
N VAL A 91 -4.62 12.34 -1.30
CA VAL A 91 -4.70 11.14 -2.13
C VAL A 91 -4.15 9.94 -1.37
N PHE A 92 -3.00 10.07 -0.70
CA PHE A 92 -2.42 9.01 0.12
C PHE A 92 -3.40 8.50 1.19
N ALA A 93 -4.03 9.39 1.96
CA ALA A 93 -5.01 8.99 2.96
C ALA A 93 -6.27 8.34 2.33
N ALA A 94 -6.76 8.91 1.22
CA ALA A 94 -7.93 8.36 0.53
C ALA A 94 -7.67 6.97 -0.06
N THR A 95 -6.47 6.71 -0.58
CA THR A 95 -6.10 5.40 -1.14
C THR A 95 -5.94 4.35 -0.06
N LEU A 96 -5.30 4.70 1.07
CA LEU A 96 -5.24 3.83 2.25
C LEU A 96 -6.62 3.41 2.76
N LEU A 97 -7.55 4.38 2.86
CA LEU A 97 -8.94 4.09 3.22
C LEU A 97 -9.62 3.18 2.19
N LEU A 98 -9.48 3.49 0.91
CA LEU A 98 -10.13 2.74 -0.16
C LEU A 98 -9.70 1.27 -0.13
N TYR A 99 -8.38 1.01 -0.19
CA TYR A 99 -7.93 -0.37 -0.27
C TYR A 99 -8.09 -1.10 1.06
N GLY A 100 -7.87 -0.45 2.20
CA GLY A 100 -8.04 -1.05 3.50
C GLY A 100 -9.50 -1.45 3.76
N LEU A 101 -10.48 -0.59 3.42
CA LEU A 101 -11.90 -0.92 3.50
C LEU A 101 -12.30 -2.02 2.50
N ALA A 102 -11.77 -1.97 1.28
CA ALA A 102 -12.04 -3.00 0.27
C ALA A 102 -11.44 -4.37 0.67
N THR A 103 -10.24 -4.37 1.28
CA THR A 103 -9.64 -5.58 1.85
C THR A 103 -10.48 -6.12 3.00
N GLY A 104 -10.94 -5.27 3.91
CA GLY A 104 -11.86 -5.66 4.99
C GLY A 104 -13.18 -6.22 4.45
N ALA A 105 -13.76 -5.58 3.43
CA ALA A 105 -14.97 -6.07 2.77
C ALA A 105 -14.74 -7.45 2.09
N SER A 106 -13.52 -7.73 1.62
CA SER A 106 -13.16 -9.03 1.08
C SER A 106 -13.30 -10.18 2.11
N ALA A 107 -13.15 -9.89 3.41
CA ALA A 107 -13.40 -10.87 4.48
C ALA A 107 -14.87 -11.32 4.53
N LEU A 108 -15.78 -10.48 4.05
CA LEU A 108 -17.22 -10.74 3.98
C LEU A 108 -17.66 -11.30 2.63
N ALA A 109 -16.73 -11.57 1.72
CA ALA A 109 -17.04 -12.09 0.39
C ALA A 109 -17.82 -13.42 0.50
N TRP A 110 -18.92 -13.50 -0.27
CA TRP A 110 -19.83 -14.65 -0.31
C TRP A 110 -19.79 -15.38 -1.67
N SER A 111 -19.09 -14.84 -2.64
CA SER A 111 -18.93 -15.43 -3.97
C SER A 111 -17.63 -14.99 -4.63
N VAL A 112 -17.20 -15.73 -5.64
CA VAL A 112 -16.04 -15.37 -6.48
C VAL A 112 -16.23 -14.00 -7.12
N ALA A 113 -17.42 -13.70 -7.61
CA ALA A 113 -17.72 -12.41 -8.25
C ALA A 113 -17.54 -11.23 -7.27
N SER A 114 -18.06 -11.33 -6.03
CA SER A 114 -17.88 -10.31 -5.01
C SER A 114 -16.41 -10.13 -4.66
N LEU A 115 -15.66 -11.22 -4.57
CA LEU A 115 -14.22 -11.18 -4.29
C LEU A 115 -13.43 -10.50 -5.40
N ILE A 116 -13.76 -10.78 -6.67
CA ILE A 116 -13.15 -10.13 -7.84
C ILE A 116 -13.37 -8.61 -7.79
N VAL A 117 -14.59 -8.17 -7.51
CA VAL A 117 -14.89 -6.73 -7.38
C VAL A 117 -14.06 -6.08 -6.26
N PHE A 118 -14.02 -6.71 -5.09
CA PHE A 118 -13.21 -6.18 -3.98
C PHE A 118 -11.72 -6.18 -4.31
N ARG A 119 -11.19 -7.22 -4.94
CA ARG A 119 -9.81 -7.28 -5.40
C ARG A 119 -9.45 -6.20 -6.40
N PHE A 120 -10.37 -5.85 -7.30
CA PHE A 120 -10.20 -4.72 -8.20
C PHE A 120 -10.08 -3.39 -7.45
N LEU A 121 -10.97 -3.16 -6.47
CA LEU A 121 -10.96 -1.93 -5.65
C LEU A 121 -9.70 -1.84 -4.78
N VAL A 122 -9.26 -2.97 -4.19
CA VAL A 122 -7.99 -3.05 -3.46
C VAL A 122 -6.82 -2.66 -4.37
N GLY A 123 -6.75 -3.26 -5.56
CA GLY A 123 -5.71 -2.94 -6.53
C GLY A 123 -5.72 -1.46 -6.94
N LEU A 124 -6.90 -0.90 -7.17
CA LEU A 124 -7.04 0.51 -7.54
C LEU A 124 -6.49 1.44 -6.46
N GLY A 125 -6.75 1.17 -5.19
CA GLY A 125 -6.20 1.92 -4.07
C GLY A 125 -4.68 1.77 -3.95
N LEU A 126 -4.18 0.53 -3.91
CA LEU A 126 -2.74 0.22 -3.83
C LEU A 126 -1.94 0.83 -4.98
N GLY A 127 -2.45 0.70 -6.22
CA GLY A 127 -1.78 1.27 -7.38
C GLY A 127 -1.64 2.78 -7.32
N ALA A 128 -2.66 3.47 -6.81
CA ALA A 128 -2.62 4.92 -6.66
C ALA A 128 -1.64 5.39 -5.57
N GLU A 129 -1.40 4.57 -4.55
CA GLU A 129 -0.51 4.90 -3.43
C GLU A 129 0.97 4.87 -3.81
N LEU A 130 1.40 3.88 -4.59
CA LEU A 130 2.80 3.65 -4.94
C LEU A 130 3.54 4.91 -5.45
N PRO A 131 3.04 5.63 -6.47
CA PRO A 131 3.72 6.84 -6.96
C PRO A 131 3.64 8.00 -5.97
N VAL A 132 2.59 8.05 -5.13
CA VAL A 132 2.36 9.16 -4.20
C VAL A 132 3.32 9.08 -3.00
N ALA A 133 3.49 7.91 -2.39
CA ALA A 133 4.34 7.74 -1.22
C ALA A 133 5.82 8.00 -1.50
N SER A 134 6.37 7.42 -2.58
CA SER A 134 7.77 7.60 -2.96
C SER A 134 8.06 9.06 -3.32
N THR A 135 7.14 9.72 -4.03
CA THR A 135 7.28 11.13 -4.38
C THR A 135 7.20 12.02 -3.13
N LEU A 136 6.28 11.72 -2.21
CA LEU A 136 6.15 12.47 -0.96
C LEU A 136 7.47 12.44 -0.17
N VAL A 137 8.04 11.28 0.06
CA VAL A 137 9.33 11.14 0.77
C VAL A 137 10.45 11.84 0.02
N SER A 138 10.49 11.71 -1.32
CA SER A 138 11.50 12.35 -2.16
C SER A 138 11.43 13.88 -2.11
N GLU A 139 10.23 14.47 -2.23
CA GLU A 139 10.02 15.92 -2.24
C GLU A 139 10.36 16.59 -0.92
N PHE A 140 10.08 15.93 0.20
CA PHE A 140 10.35 16.47 1.54
C PHE A 140 11.73 16.12 2.08
N SER A 141 12.55 15.38 1.35
CA SER A 141 13.89 14.99 1.77
C SER A 141 14.96 15.91 1.19
N PRO A 142 15.94 16.41 2.00
CA PRO A 142 17.08 17.16 1.51
C PRO A 142 17.86 16.39 0.45
N ARG A 143 18.34 17.07 -0.59
CA ARG A 143 19.02 16.47 -1.75
C ARG A 143 20.14 15.49 -1.36
N LYS A 144 20.95 15.85 -0.35
CA LYS A 144 22.08 15.04 0.12
C LYS A 144 21.69 13.66 0.65
N VAL A 145 20.48 13.49 1.17
CA VAL A 145 20.02 12.24 1.81
C VAL A 145 18.79 11.63 1.12
N ARG A 146 18.25 12.29 0.10
CA ARG A 146 17.03 11.88 -0.62
C ARG A 146 17.08 10.43 -1.06
N GLY A 147 18.15 10.00 -1.75
CA GLY A 147 18.32 8.62 -2.17
C GLY A 147 18.32 7.63 -1.02
N ARG A 148 19.00 7.96 0.10
CA ARG A 148 18.99 7.09 1.29
C ARG A 148 17.62 6.99 1.93
N MET A 149 16.83 8.08 1.94
CA MET A 149 15.47 8.09 2.49
C MET A 149 14.53 7.21 1.65
N VAL A 150 14.65 7.27 0.31
CA VAL A 150 13.88 6.40 -0.58
C VAL A 150 14.28 4.92 -0.41
N VAL A 151 15.57 4.60 -0.36
CA VAL A 151 16.03 3.22 -0.10
C VAL A 151 15.55 2.70 1.26
N LEU A 152 15.55 3.54 2.29
CA LEU A 152 15.02 3.16 3.59
C LEU A 152 13.50 2.96 3.55
N LEU A 153 12.77 3.74 2.77
CA LEU A 153 11.34 3.53 2.54
C LEU A 153 11.11 2.14 1.90
N GLU A 154 11.87 1.81 0.85
CA GLU A 154 11.78 0.51 0.20
C GLU A 154 12.12 -0.68 1.13
N ALA A 155 12.99 -0.48 2.13
CA ALA A 155 13.28 -1.52 3.12
C ALA A 155 12.05 -1.94 3.95
N PHE A 156 11.08 -1.06 4.14
CA PHE A 156 9.81 -1.40 4.80
C PHE A 156 8.98 -2.42 4.01
N TRP A 157 9.19 -2.52 2.69
CA TRP A 157 8.57 -3.55 1.84
C TRP A 157 8.91 -4.96 2.31
N ALA A 158 10.18 -5.20 2.65
CA ALA A 158 10.60 -6.49 3.19
C ALA A 158 9.93 -6.83 4.53
N VAL A 159 9.72 -5.83 5.39
CA VAL A 159 8.99 -6.01 6.66
C VAL A 159 7.55 -6.46 6.38
N GLY A 160 6.88 -5.84 5.40
CA GLY A 160 5.53 -6.22 5.00
C GLY A 160 5.44 -7.67 4.50
N TRP A 161 6.38 -8.12 3.68
CA TRP A 161 6.44 -9.52 3.22
C TRP A 161 6.66 -10.51 4.35
N ILE A 162 7.51 -10.18 5.34
CA ILE A 162 7.71 -11.01 6.53
C ILE A 162 6.40 -11.12 7.32
N LEU A 163 5.70 -10.01 7.52
CA LEU A 163 4.40 -10.00 8.19
C LEU A 163 3.37 -10.84 7.44
N ALA A 164 3.31 -10.71 6.11
CA ALA A 164 2.42 -11.52 5.27
C ALA A 164 2.71 -13.02 5.42
N ALA A 165 3.98 -13.42 5.43
CA ALA A 165 4.37 -14.82 5.61
C ALA A 165 3.96 -15.35 6.99
N VAL A 166 4.18 -14.58 8.06
CA VAL A 166 3.77 -14.95 9.42
C VAL A 166 2.25 -15.10 9.50
N ILE A 167 1.49 -14.09 9.04
CA ILE A 167 0.03 -14.13 9.08
C ILE A 167 -0.49 -15.26 8.17
N GLY A 168 0.07 -15.41 6.97
CA GLY A 168 -0.28 -16.46 6.03
C GLY A 168 -0.13 -17.86 6.63
N THR A 169 0.98 -18.09 7.33
CA THR A 169 1.28 -19.40 7.92
C THR A 169 0.48 -19.66 9.20
N PHE A 170 0.36 -18.69 10.09
CA PHE A 170 -0.21 -18.91 11.42
C PHE A 170 -1.69 -18.54 11.54
N VAL A 171 -2.24 -17.74 10.61
CA VAL A 171 -3.63 -17.31 10.63
C VAL A 171 -4.39 -17.86 9.45
N VAL A 172 -3.93 -17.58 8.21
CA VAL A 172 -4.67 -17.96 6.99
C VAL A 172 -4.72 -19.47 6.80
N ALA A 173 -3.63 -20.18 7.09
CA ALA A 173 -3.56 -21.64 6.96
C ALA A 173 -4.33 -22.40 8.06
N ASN A 174 -4.79 -21.71 9.12
CA ASN A 174 -5.48 -22.36 10.23
C ASN A 174 -7.01 -22.28 10.10
N GLY A 175 -7.61 -23.41 9.77
CA GLY A 175 -9.06 -23.62 9.77
C GLY A 175 -9.79 -23.02 8.55
N GLU A 176 -11.07 -23.32 8.46
CA GLU A 176 -11.93 -22.96 7.31
C GLU A 176 -12.15 -21.44 7.15
N THR A 177 -12.03 -20.68 8.23
CA THR A 177 -12.23 -19.24 8.23
C THR A 177 -10.93 -18.41 8.27
N GLY A 178 -9.77 -19.08 8.24
CA GLY A 178 -8.47 -18.42 8.32
C GLY A 178 -8.25 -17.35 7.25
N TRP A 179 -8.73 -17.57 6.03
CA TRP A 179 -8.66 -16.60 4.94
C TRP A 179 -9.43 -15.29 5.24
N ARG A 180 -10.57 -15.37 5.98
CA ARG A 180 -11.34 -14.20 6.41
C ARG A 180 -10.55 -13.35 7.41
N TRP A 181 -9.88 -14.00 8.35
CA TRP A 181 -9.00 -13.32 9.30
C TRP A 181 -7.79 -12.69 8.61
N GLY A 182 -7.25 -13.34 7.57
CA GLY A 182 -6.22 -12.77 6.71
C GLY A 182 -6.67 -11.44 6.10
N PHE A 183 -7.86 -11.38 5.51
CA PHE A 183 -8.43 -10.13 4.97
C PHE A 183 -8.76 -9.11 6.07
N ALA A 184 -9.27 -9.54 7.22
CA ALA A 184 -9.59 -8.63 8.33
C ALA A 184 -8.31 -7.94 8.86
N ILE A 185 -7.20 -8.68 8.97
CA ILE A 185 -5.89 -8.12 9.33
C ILE A 185 -5.37 -7.21 8.21
N GLY A 186 -5.56 -7.59 6.93
CA GLY A 186 -5.24 -6.76 5.78
C GLY A 186 -6.01 -5.43 5.72
N ALA A 187 -7.09 -5.27 6.50
CA ALA A 187 -7.82 -4.00 6.62
C ALA A 187 -7.15 -2.97 7.55
N LEU A 188 -6.09 -3.34 8.28
CA LEU A 188 -5.38 -2.43 9.20
C LEU A 188 -4.97 -1.09 8.57
N PRO A 189 -4.60 -1.01 7.28
CA PRO A 189 -4.31 0.27 6.62
C PRO A 189 -5.45 1.29 6.72
N ALA A 190 -6.71 0.86 6.70
CA ALA A 190 -7.85 1.77 6.88
C ALA A 190 -7.88 2.46 8.25
N LEU A 191 -7.30 1.84 9.29
CA LEU A 191 -7.17 2.43 10.63
C LEU A 191 -5.97 3.39 10.72
N TYR A 192 -5.02 3.25 9.81
CA TYR A 192 -3.82 4.07 9.75
C TYR A 192 -4.04 5.37 8.95
N ALA A 193 -4.99 5.40 8.02
CA ALA A 193 -5.32 6.55 7.18
C ALA A 193 -5.84 7.75 7.98
#